data_bdc56ead2c5a5329b457b5d2f83c6941
#
_entry.id   bdc56ead2c5a5329b457b5d2f83c6941
#
_cell.length_a   1.000
_cell.length_b   1.000
_cell.length_c   1.000
_cell.angle_alpha   90.00
_cell.angle_beta   90.00
_cell.angle_gamma   90.00
#
_symmetry.space_group_name_H-M   'P 1'
#
loop_
_entity.id
_entity.type
_entity.pdbx_description
1 polymer ?
#
loop_
_entity_poly.entity_id
_entity_poly.type
_entity_poly.pdbx_seq_one_letter_code
_entity_poly.pdbx_strand_id
1 'polypeptide(L)'
;MLEFFILSYSVASLSGLLVGSVSNILSTSRSITFGLTMLHAILGGSLLGVYLNLIFNLDLPIPLISTLVAICLSIMVGELVEKGFSEDMSIAFTVSIATTMTIVFGYLSSQISSIALARAWSYIAGTSAISTFQDLLKLAITLFIVLPITHLFFREFKYIAFDEDGSKALGLNIRVYRYMFYSLAAISASVLSSTIGVLATHVVLSVPGFLILKFSKRLSIAFTYLSSVSIMILGYYLASLLSIPPSGGVGLVSIIAVLGVVVYGRRY
;
A
#
# COMPACT_ATOMS: atom_id res chain seq x y z
N MET A 1 -0.17 -13.93 26.73
CA MET A 1 -1.39 -13.32 26.16
C MET A 1 -1.30 -11.80 26.04
N LEU A 2 -0.99 -11.07 27.15
CA LEU A 2 -0.91 -9.60 27.14
C LEU A 2 0.12 -9.07 26.13
N GLU A 3 1.30 -9.64 26.06
CA GLU A 3 2.36 -9.25 25.10
C GLU A 3 1.91 -9.41 23.63
N PHE A 4 1.18 -10.46 23.32
CA PHE A 4 0.64 -10.67 22.00
C PHE A 4 -0.39 -9.59 21.61
N PHE A 5 -1.28 -9.22 22.53
CA PHE A 5 -2.23 -8.13 22.29
C PHE A 5 -1.51 -6.80 22.10
N ILE A 6 -0.55 -6.47 22.96
CA ILE A 6 0.25 -5.23 22.85
C ILE A 6 0.94 -5.18 21.49
N LEU A 7 1.59 -6.27 21.07
CA LEU A 7 2.29 -6.35 19.79
C LEU A 7 1.33 -6.16 18.60
N SER A 8 0.21 -6.89 18.59
CA SER A 8 -0.77 -6.83 17.51
C SER A 8 -1.38 -5.44 17.35
N TYR A 9 -1.77 -4.78 18.45
CA TYR A 9 -2.31 -3.42 18.39
C TYR A 9 -1.25 -2.36 18.09
N SER A 10 0.01 -2.58 18.47
CA SER A 10 1.12 -1.73 18.04
C SER A 10 1.36 -1.82 16.53
N VAL A 11 1.35 -3.03 15.97
CA VAL A 11 1.42 -3.26 14.51
C VAL A 11 0.23 -2.60 13.81
N ALA A 12 -0.99 -2.77 14.32
CA ALA A 12 -2.18 -2.11 13.77
C ALA A 12 -2.05 -0.58 13.78
N SER A 13 -1.59 0.01 14.89
CA SER A 13 -1.43 1.46 15.03
C SER A 13 -0.37 2.02 14.08
N LEU A 14 0.81 1.39 14.00
CA LEU A 14 1.87 1.80 13.06
C LEU A 14 1.45 1.63 11.61
N SER A 15 0.76 0.52 11.27
CA SER A 15 0.19 0.32 9.95
C SER A 15 -0.82 1.42 9.60
N GLY A 16 -1.68 1.78 10.55
CA GLY A 16 -2.65 2.88 10.38
C GLY A 16 -1.99 4.23 10.13
N LEU A 17 -0.89 4.54 10.84
CA LEU A 17 -0.11 5.76 10.61
C LEU A 17 0.57 5.75 9.23
N LEU A 18 1.12 4.62 8.81
CA LEU A 18 1.74 4.49 7.49
C LEU A 18 0.71 4.63 6.37
N VAL A 19 -0.45 3.99 6.52
CA VAL A 19 -1.60 4.14 5.61
C VAL A 19 -2.02 5.61 5.54
N GLY A 20 -2.18 6.29 6.67
CA GLY A 20 -2.56 7.71 6.73
C GLY A 20 -1.57 8.61 5.99
N SER A 21 -0.26 8.33 6.14
CA SER A 21 0.79 9.08 5.44
C SER A 21 0.66 8.97 3.92
N VAL A 22 0.49 7.74 3.43
CA VAL A 22 0.42 7.48 1.98
C VAL A 22 -0.93 7.87 1.39
N SER A 23 -2.04 7.55 2.07
CA SER A 23 -3.39 7.93 1.61
C SER A 23 -3.54 9.44 1.47
N ASN A 24 -2.88 10.23 2.33
CA ASN A 24 -2.89 11.69 2.26
C ASN A 24 -2.30 12.20 0.93
N ILE A 25 -1.12 11.70 0.55
CA ILE A 25 -0.48 12.12 -0.70
C ILE A 25 -1.21 11.53 -1.92
N LEU A 26 -1.64 10.26 -1.88
CA LEU A 26 -2.38 9.60 -2.97
C LEU A 26 -3.71 10.32 -3.26
N SER A 27 -4.48 10.69 -2.24
CA SER A 27 -5.74 11.39 -2.41
C SER A 27 -5.54 12.83 -2.90
N THR A 28 -4.53 13.52 -2.39
CA THR A 28 -4.20 14.90 -2.80
C THR A 28 -3.71 14.94 -4.23
N SER A 29 -2.89 13.97 -4.65
CA SER A 29 -2.36 13.84 -6.00
C SER A 29 -3.36 13.22 -7.00
N ARG A 30 -4.56 12.85 -6.56
CA ARG A 30 -5.58 12.12 -7.36
C ARG A 30 -5.07 10.79 -7.93
N SER A 31 -3.99 10.25 -7.39
CA SER A 31 -3.30 9.05 -7.87
C SER A 31 -3.63 7.82 -7.00
N ILE A 32 -4.87 7.71 -6.48
CA ILE A 32 -5.30 6.54 -5.70
C ILE A 32 -5.15 5.26 -6.51
N THR A 33 -5.47 5.31 -7.81
CA THR A 33 -5.31 4.20 -8.76
C THR A 33 -3.88 3.69 -8.81
N PHE A 34 -2.88 4.59 -8.74
CA PHE A 34 -1.47 4.22 -8.67
C PHE A 34 -1.16 3.39 -7.41
N GLY A 35 -1.67 3.79 -6.25
CA GLY A 35 -1.50 3.03 -5.01
C GLY A 35 -2.05 1.60 -5.11
N LEU A 36 -3.19 1.42 -5.75
CA LEU A 36 -3.78 0.11 -6.01
C LEU A 36 -2.94 -0.72 -6.99
N THR A 37 -2.36 -0.07 -8.00
CA THR A 37 -1.46 -0.70 -8.98
C THR A 37 -0.23 -1.30 -8.35
N MET A 38 0.36 -0.63 -7.37
CA MET A 38 1.56 -1.12 -6.68
C MET A 38 1.32 -2.45 -5.98
N LEU A 39 0.10 -2.75 -5.59
CA LEU A 39 -0.24 -4.04 -4.99
C LEU A 39 -0.19 -5.19 -6.00
N HIS A 40 -0.53 -4.96 -7.25
CA HIS A 40 -0.30 -5.94 -8.33
C HIS A 40 1.19 -6.18 -8.56
N ALA A 41 2.01 -5.12 -8.52
CA ALA A 41 3.46 -5.23 -8.63
C ALA A 41 4.07 -6.05 -7.48
N ILE A 42 3.59 -5.86 -6.25
CA ILE A 42 4.01 -6.62 -5.08
C ILE A 42 3.61 -8.09 -5.21
N LEU A 43 2.41 -8.36 -5.70
CA LEU A 43 1.91 -9.71 -5.94
C LEU A 43 2.78 -10.46 -6.96
N GLY A 44 3.01 -9.85 -8.13
CA GLY A 44 3.88 -10.41 -9.16
C GLY A 44 5.32 -10.58 -8.69
N GLY A 45 5.85 -9.60 -7.97
CA GLY A 45 7.18 -9.65 -7.36
C GLY A 45 7.32 -10.71 -6.28
N SER A 46 6.27 -10.96 -5.48
CA SER A 46 6.27 -12.03 -4.48
C SER A 46 6.36 -13.41 -5.14
N LEU A 47 5.57 -13.64 -6.19
CA LEU A 47 5.61 -14.91 -6.93
C LEU A 47 6.92 -15.10 -7.71
N LEU A 48 7.48 -14.02 -8.27
CA LEU A 48 8.85 -14.05 -8.80
C LEU A 48 9.85 -14.45 -7.73
N GLY A 49 9.76 -13.89 -6.51
CA GLY A 49 10.64 -14.23 -5.40
C GLY A 49 10.55 -15.70 -5.00
N VAL A 50 9.34 -16.25 -4.94
CA VAL A 50 9.13 -17.69 -4.71
C VAL A 50 9.80 -18.53 -5.79
N TYR A 51 9.59 -18.17 -7.06
CA TYR A 51 10.15 -18.87 -8.20
C TYR A 51 11.68 -18.88 -8.20
N LEU A 52 12.31 -17.72 -7.95
CA LEU A 52 13.77 -17.59 -7.87
C LEU A 52 14.34 -18.44 -6.71
N ASN A 53 13.70 -18.42 -5.55
CA ASN A 53 14.12 -19.24 -4.41
C ASN A 53 14.03 -20.73 -4.74
N LEU A 54 13.01 -21.18 -5.47
CA LEU A 54 12.85 -22.58 -5.86
C LEU A 54 13.89 -23.04 -6.88
N ILE A 55 14.19 -22.22 -7.90
CA ILE A 55 15.13 -22.61 -8.98
C ILE A 55 16.57 -22.57 -8.50
N PHE A 56 16.94 -21.51 -7.79
CA PHE A 56 18.34 -21.30 -7.41
C PHE A 56 18.66 -21.84 -6.02
N ASN A 57 17.70 -22.46 -5.33
CA ASN A 57 17.82 -22.90 -3.93
C ASN A 57 18.34 -21.77 -3.01
N LEU A 58 17.82 -20.55 -3.23
CA LEU A 58 18.13 -19.38 -2.44
C LEU A 58 17.11 -19.23 -1.31
N ASP A 59 17.51 -18.53 -0.26
CA ASP A 59 16.60 -18.14 0.84
C ASP A 59 16.51 -16.62 0.90
N LEU A 60 16.17 -16.01 -0.24
CA LEU A 60 15.98 -14.56 -0.32
C LEU A 60 14.65 -14.16 0.29
N PRO A 61 14.61 -13.07 1.08
CA PRO A 61 13.36 -12.58 1.64
C PRO A 61 12.37 -12.17 0.53
N ILE A 62 11.25 -12.86 0.41
CA ILE A 62 10.21 -12.57 -0.58
C ILE A 62 9.78 -11.09 -0.54
N PRO A 63 9.60 -10.45 0.65
CA PRO A 63 9.30 -9.03 0.73
C PRO A 63 10.33 -8.12 0.08
N LEU A 64 11.62 -8.49 0.12
CA LEU A 64 12.67 -7.71 -0.52
C LEU A 64 12.51 -7.72 -2.05
N ILE A 65 12.29 -8.90 -2.63
CA ILE A 65 12.10 -9.04 -4.08
C ILE A 65 10.85 -8.32 -4.53
N SER A 66 9.74 -8.46 -3.81
CA SER A 66 8.49 -7.78 -4.13
C SER A 66 8.61 -6.25 -4.04
N THR A 67 9.37 -5.73 -3.06
CA THR A 67 9.65 -4.29 -2.94
C THR A 67 10.47 -3.78 -4.13
N LEU A 68 11.53 -4.50 -4.50
CA LEU A 68 12.35 -4.13 -5.65
C LEU A 68 11.54 -4.10 -6.94
N VAL A 69 10.71 -5.11 -7.19
CA VAL A 69 9.82 -5.15 -8.35
C VAL A 69 8.82 -3.98 -8.31
N ALA A 70 8.21 -3.71 -7.17
CA ALA A 70 7.28 -2.60 -7.02
C ALA A 70 7.95 -1.24 -7.29
N ILE A 71 9.18 -1.03 -6.81
CA ILE A 71 9.96 0.19 -7.10
C ILE A 71 10.29 0.27 -8.59
N CYS A 72 10.78 -0.80 -9.21
CA CYS A 72 11.08 -0.80 -10.64
C CYS A 72 9.86 -0.46 -11.50
N LEU A 73 8.72 -1.08 -11.20
CA LEU A 73 7.48 -0.82 -11.91
C LEU A 73 6.92 0.58 -11.62
N SER A 74 7.13 1.12 -10.41
CA SER A 74 6.75 2.49 -10.09
C SER A 74 7.59 3.53 -10.85
N ILE A 75 8.89 3.31 -10.97
CA ILE A 75 9.78 4.14 -11.79
C ILE A 75 9.36 4.06 -13.27
N MET A 76 8.98 2.88 -13.74
CA MET A 76 8.50 2.71 -15.11
C MET A 76 7.23 3.54 -15.39
N VAL A 77 6.27 3.61 -14.46
CA VAL A 77 5.13 4.53 -14.59
C VAL A 77 5.62 5.97 -14.76
N GLY A 78 6.54 6.41 -13.91
CA GLY A 78 7.13 7.74 -13.99
C GLY A 78 7.80 8.02 -15.34
N GLU A 79 8.59 7.08 -15.85
CA GLU A 79 9.27 7.20 -17.15
C GLU A 79 8.27 7.27 -18.33
N LEU A 80 7.19 6.51 -18.28
CA LEU A 80 6.16 6.56 -19.30
C LEU A 80 5.43 7.92 -19.31
N VAL A 81 5.11 8.45 -18.11
CA VAL A 81 4.52 9.79 -18.01
C VAL A 81 5.47 10.87 -18.52
N GLU A 82 6.77 10.80 -18.19
CA GLU A 82 7.78 11.75 -18.73
C GLU A 82 7.90 11.67 -20.27
N LYS A 83 7.60 10.50 -20.87
CA LYS A 83 7.55 10.33 -22.34
C LYS A 83 6.24 10.82 -22.95
N GLY A 84 5.32 11.39 -22.18
CA GLY A 84 4.08 11.98 -22.65
C GLY A 84 2.86 11.06 -22.67
N PHE A 85 2.96 9.84 -22.14
CA PHE A 85 1.78 9.00 -21.93
C PHE A 85 0.96 9.54 -20.75
N SER A 86 -0.36 9.39 -20.79
CA SER A 86 -1.19 9.73 -19.62
C SER A 86 -0.87 8.81 -18.43
N GLU A 87 -1.10 9.31 -17.22
CA GLU A 87 -0.86 8.52 -16.00
C GLU A 87 -1.70 7.22 -16.02
N ASP A 88 -2.97 7.30 -16.43
CA ASP A 88 -3.85 6.13 -16.50
C ASP A 88 -3.35 5.07 -17.50
N MET A 89 -2.85 5.47 -18.68
CA MET A 89 -2.27 4.52 -19.64
C MET A 89 -0.99 3.88 -19.11
N SER A 90 -0.14 4.66 -18.45
CA SER A 90 1.11 4.19 -17.85
C SER A 90 0.84 3.19 -16.72
N ILE A 91 -0.17 3.48 -15.90
CA ILE A 91 -0.66 2.60 -14.84
C ILE A 91 -1.23 1.30 -15.45
N ALA A 92 -2.12 1.38 -16.42
CA ALA A 92 -2.75 0.21 -17.04
C ALA A 92 -1.72 -0.73 -17.66
N PHE A 93 -0.71 -0.18 -18.36
CA PHE A 93 0.38 -0.96 -18.92
C PHE A 93 1.21 -1.67 -17.83
N THR A 94 1.53 -0.96 -16.75
CA THR A 94 2.29 -1.51 -15.61
C THR A 94 1.52 -2.61 -14.89
N VAL A 95 0.20 -2.45 -14.71
CA VAL A 95 -0.68 -3.49 -14.16
C VAL A 95 -0.65 -4.74 -15.05
N SER A 96 -0.67 -4.56 -16.36
CA SER A 96 -0.62 -5.69 -17.32
C SER A 96 0.67 -6.49 -17.15
N ILE A 97 1.82 -5.82 -17.00
CA ILE A 97 3.10 -6.48 -16.73
C ILE A 97 3.03 -7.21 -15.37
N ALA A 98 2.61 -6.54 -14.33
CA ALA A 98 2.54 -7.10 -12.98
C ALA A 98 1.60 -8.32 -12.91
N THR A 99 0.45 -8.25 -13.58
CA THR A 99 -0.50 -9.36 -13.68
C THR A 99 0.08 -10.52 -14.48
N THR A 100 0.77 -10.23 -15.58
CA THR A 100 1.49 -11.26 -16.37
C THR A 100 2.55 -11.95 -15.50
N MET A 101 3.34 -11.19 -14.73
CA MET A 101 4.31 -11.77 -13.78
C MET A 101 3.61 -12.67 -12.77
N THR A 102 2.47 -12.25 -12.22
CA THR A 102 1.68 -13.03 -11.27
C THR A 102 1.28 -14.39 -11.87
N ILE A 103 0.74 -14.38 -13.08
CA ILE A 103 0.28 -15.60 -13.77
C ILE A 103 1.47 -16.51 -14.12
N VAL A 104 2.50 -15.95 -14.75
CA VAL A 104 3.65 -16.73 -15.23
C VAL A 104 4.43 -17.34 -14.06
N PHE A 105 4.83 -16.53 -13.08
CA PHE A 105 5.63 -17.04 -11.96
C PHE A 105 4.81 -17.86 -10.97
N GLY A 106 3.51 -17.59 -10.85
CA GLY A 106 2.59 -18.44 -10.11
C GLY A 106 2.48 -19.83 -10.72
N TYR A 107 2.29 -19.91 -12.04
CA TYR A 107 2.25 -21.17 -12.77
C TYR A 107 3.59 -21.93 -12.68
N LEU A 108 4.71 -21.28 -12.99
CA LEU A 108 6.03 -21.90 -12.93
C LEU A 108 6.37 -22.42 -11.53
N SER A 109 6.04 -21.65 -10.49
CA SER A 109 6.25 -22.09 -9.10
C SER A 109 5.39 -23.31 -8.76
N SER A 110 4.16 -23.39 -9.28
CA SER A 110 3.26 -24.52 -9.03
C SER A 110 3.76 -25.83 -9.63
N GLN A 111 4.48 -25.76 -10.76
CA GLN A 111 5.09 -26.93 -11.39
C GLN A 111 6.26 -27.51 -10.57
N ILE A 112 6.93 -26.68 -9.76
CA ILE A 112 8.07 -27.10 -8.94
C ILE A 112 7.61 -27.54 -7.55
N SER A 113 6.75 -26.75 -6.89
CA SER A 113 6.30 -27.02 -5.53
C SER A 113 4.93 -26.38 -5.24
N SER A 114 3.91 -27.21 -5.09
CA SER A 114 2.58 -26.77 -4.65
C SER A 114 2.58 -26.20 -3.21
N ILE A 115 3.46 -26.72 -2.35
CA ILE A 115 3.60 -26.24 -0.95
C ILE A 115 4.17 -24.81 -0.92
N ALA A 116 5.20 -24.52 -1.73
CA ALA A 116 5.77 -23.18 -1.81
C ALA A 116 4.76 -22.18 -2.36
N LEU A 117 3.96 -22.58 -3.36
CA LEU A 117 2.87 -21.75 -3.88
C LEU A 117 1.80 -21.51 -2.82
N ALA A 118 1.41 -22.50 -2.05
CA ALA A 118 0.43 -22.34 -0.96
C ALA A 118 0.95 -21.37 0.12
N ARG A 119 2.24 -21.40 0.47
CA ARG A 119 2.87 -20.42 1.37
C ARG A 119 2.84 -19.00 0.78
N ALA A 120 3.11 -18.86 -0.51
CA ALA A 120 3.02 -17.55 -1.18
C ALA A 120 1.59 -16.99 -1.13
N TRP A 121 0.59 -17.82 -1.38
CA TRP A 121 -0.81 -17.43 -1.26
C TRP A 121 -1.21 -17.05 0.16
N SER A 122 -0.72 -17.74 1.20
CA SER A 122 -0.97 -17.36 2.58
C SER A 122 -0.38 -15.99 2.93
N TYR A 123 0.79 -15.67 2.39
CA TYR A 123 1.42 -14.36 2.51
C TYR A 123 0.59 -13.27 1.80
N ILE A 124 0.15 -13.54 0.59
CA ILE A 124 -0.66 -12.61 -0.21
C ILE A 124 -2.02 -12.33 0.46
N ALA A 125 -2.67 -13.37 0.95
CA ALA A 125 -3.97 -13.26 1.62
C ALA A 125 -3.87 -12.64 3.03
N GLY A 126 -2.66 -12.51 3.59
CA GLY A 126 -2.48 -12.01 4.96
C GLY A 126 -3.08 -12.96 6.01
N THR A 127 -3.03 -14.26 5.74
CA THR A 127 -3.56 -15.28 6.65
C THR A 127 -2.62 -15.59 7.81
N SER A 128 -1.40 -15.08 7.80
CA SER A 128 -0.50 -15.13 8.96
C SER A 128 -1.08 -14.23 10.07
N ALA A 129 -1.90 -14.83 10.92
CA ALA A 129 -2.62 -14.13 11.99
C ALA A 129 -1.71 -13.61 13.11
N ILE A 130 -0.42 -13.87 13.05
CA ILE A 130 0.52 -13.59 14.14
C ILE A 130 1.42 -12.43 13.73
N SER A 131 1.18 -11.26 14.32
CA SER A 131 2.11 -10.13 14.24
C SER A 131 3.41 -10.48 14.97
N THR A 132 4.54 -10.23 14.32
CA THR A 132 5.87 -10.48 14.89
C THR A 132 6.56 -9.17 15.29
N PHE A 133 7.56 -9.25 16.16
CA PHE A 133 8.40 -8.11 16.48
C PHE A 133 9.15 -7.57 15.23
N GLN A 134 9.48 -8.46 14.29
CA GLN A 134 10.08 -8.05 13.02
C GLN A 134 9.13 -7.20 12.17
N ASP A 135 7.83 -7.49 12.20
CA ASP A 135 6.83 -6.69 11.49
C ASP A 135 6.70 -5.30 12.10
N LEU A 136 6.70 -5.22 13.44
CA LEU A 136 6.72 -3.95 14.15
C LEU A 136 7.95 -3.10 13.76
N LEU A 137 9.13 -3.72 13.73
CA LEU A 137 10.38 -3.04 13.39
C LEU A 137 10.39 -2.54 11.93
N LYS A 138 9.95 -3.36 10.97
CA LYS A 138 9.81 -2.96 9.57
C LYS A 138 8.88 -1.76 9.42
N LEU A 139 7.71 -1.81 10.06
CA LEU A 139 6.75 -0.69 10.06
C LEU A 139 7.32 0.57 10.68
N ALA A 140 7.99 0.45 11.84
CA ALA A 140 8.59 1.59 12.52
C ALA A 140 9.67 2.27 11.67
N ILE A 141 10.59 1.49 11.07
CA ILE A 141 11.64 2.00 10.18
C ILE A 141 11.00 2.68 8.96
N THR A 142 10.04 2.03 8.32
CA THR A 142 9.37 2.58 7.13
C THR A 142 8.62 3.86 7.47
N LEU A 143 7.91 3.88 8.58
CA LEU A 143 7.19 5.06 9.04
C LEU A 143 8.15 6.22 9.37
N PHE A 144 9.29 5.93 9.99
CA PHE A 144 10.33 6.92 10.30
C PHE A 144 10.89 7.59 9.04
N ILE A 145 10.88 6.91 7.90
CA ILE A 145 11.31 7.46 6.61
C ILE A 145 10.15 8.15 5.90
N VAL A 146 9.01 7.47 5.77
CA VAL A 146 7.89 7.92 4.95
C VAL A 146 7.18 9.13 5.55
N LEU A 147 6.91 9.12 6.85
CA LEU A 147 6.13 10.16 7.50
C LEU A 147 6.83 11.54 7.43
N PRO A 148 8.12 11.70 7.74
CA PRO A 148 8.79 12.99 7.60
C PRO A 148 8.80 13.47 6.14
N ILE A 149 9.11 12.60 5.18
CA ILE A 149 9.19 12.99 3.76
C ILE A 149 7.83 13.43 3.26
N THR A 150 6.76 12.68 3.55
CA THR A 150 5.41 13.03 3.14
C THR A 150 4.92 14.35 3.76
N HIS A 151 5.34 14.67 5.00
CA HIS A 151 4.99 15.94 5.66
C HIS A 151 5.81 17.11 5.15
N LEU A 152 7.12 16.96 5.02
CA LEU A 152 8.02 18.01 4.57
C LEU A 152 7.70 18.45 3.15
N PHE A 153 7.42 17.50 2.26
CA PHE A 153 7.15 17.77 0.85
C PHE A 153 5.66 17.72 0.48
N PHE A 154 4.77 17.79 1.48
CA PHE A 154 3.31 17.75 1.24
C PHE A 154 2.83 18.89 0.35
N ARG A 155 3.40 20.09 0.51
CA ARG A 155 3.04 21.27 -0.27
C ARG A 155 3.44 21.12 -1.73
N GLU A 156 4.65 20.63 -1.98
CA GLU A 156 5.21 20.40 -3.31
C GLU A 156 4.40 19.33 -4.04
N PHE A 157 4.09 18.21 -3.41
CA PHE A 157 3.21 17.19 -3.98
C PHE A 157 1.84 17.76 -4.34
N LYS A 158 1.27 18.60 -3.49
CA LYS A 158 -0.01 19.24 -3.72
C LYS A 158 0.04 20.25 -4.87
N TYR A 159 1.08 21.08 -4.94
CA TYR A 159 1.24 22.05 -6.03
C TYR A 159 1.40 21.35 -7.38
N ILE A 160 2.24 20.35 -7.45
CA ILE A 160 2.46 19.57 -8.68
C ILE A 160 1.17 18.88 -9.14
N ALA A 161 0.42 18.30 -8.22
CA ALA A 161 -0.85 17.64 -8.52
C ALA A 161 -1.95 18.60 -9.00
N PHE A 162 -1.88 19.88 -8.60
CA PHE A 162 -2.86 20.89 -8.97
C PHE A 162 -2.50 21.59 -10.29
N ASP A 163 -1.23 21.99 -10.45
CA ASP A 163 -0.71 22.70 -11.61
C ASP A 163 0.78 22.36 -11.84
N GLU A 164 1.01 21.43 -12.75
CA GLU A 164 2.37 20.96 -13.08
C GLU A 164 3.21 22.06 -13.75
N ASP A 165 2.62 22.81 -14.68
CA ASP A 165 3.33 23.85 -15.43
C ASP A 165 3.64 25.05 -14.55
N GLY A 166 2.71 25.47 -13.69
CA GLY A 166 2.95 26.49 -12.67
C GLY A 166 4.04 26.05 -11.68
N SER A 167 4.06 24.78 -11.29
CA SER A 167 5.11 24.23 -10.42
C SER A 167 6.49 24.23 -11.07
N LYS A 168 6.60 23.94 -12.37
CA LYS A 168 7.84 24.09 -13.16
C LYS A 168 8.31 25.55 -13.18
N ALA A 169 7.37 26.49 -13.40
CA ALA A 169 7.67 27.92 -13.40
C ALA A 169 8.19 28.41 -12.03
N LEU A 170 7.77 27.78 -10.93
CA LEU A 170 8.28 28.03 -9.58
C LEU A 170 9.64 27.34 -9.30
N GLY A 171 10.23 26.66 -10.29
CA GLY A 171 11.54 25.99 -10.17
C GLY A 171 11.51 24.61 -9.53
N LEU A 172 10.31 24.00 -9.34
CA LEU A 172 10.24 22.64 -8.83
C LEU A 172 10.66 21.61 -9.90
N ASN A 173 11.52 20.68 -9.52
CA ASN A 173 11.88 19.56 -10.39
C ASN A 173 10.79 18.46 -10.30
N ILE A 174 9.80 18.55 -11.18
CA ILE A 174 8.64 17.64 -11.19
C ILE A 174 9.06 16.17 -11.23
N ARG A 175 10.08 15.84 -12.03
CA ARG A 175 10.57 14.46 -12.17
C ARG A 175 11.06 13.88 -10.83
N VAL A 176 11.81 14.66 -10.06
CA VAL A 176 12.30 14.22 -8.74
C VAL A 176 11.14 13.96 -7.77
N TYR A 177 10.19 14.88 -7.69
CA TYR A 177 9.02 14.73 -6.82
C TYR A 177 8.11 13.57 -7.24
N ARG A 178 7.94 13.35 -8.54
CA ARG A 178 7.17 12.23 -9.09
C ARG A 178 7.79 10.89 -8.71
N TYR A 179 9.09 10.72 -8.89
CA TYR A 179 9.79 9.49 -8.49
C TYR A 179 9.79 9.29 -6.98
N MET A 180 9.97 10.34 -6.22
CA MET A 180 9.90 10.29 -4.76
C MET A 180 8.50 9.83 -4.31
N PHE A 181 7.45 10.41 -4.87
CA PHE A 181 6.06 10.02 -4.60
C PHE A 181 5.80 8.54 -4.90
N TYR A 182 6.16 8.09 -6.11
CA TYR A 182 5.95 6.72 -6.54
C TYR A 182 6.76 5.71 -5.71
N SER A 183 8.00 6.05 -5.36
CA SER A 183 8.84 5.19 -4.53
C SER A 183 8.33 5.08 -3.09
N LEU A 184 7.87 6.18 -2.48
CA LEU A 184 7.28 6.18 -1.15
C LEU A 184 6.01 5.32 -1.09
N ALA A 185 5.14 5.43 -2.11
CA ALA A 185 3.94 4.62 -2.21
C ALA A 185 4.26 3.14 -2.38
N ALA A 186 5.24 2.79 -3.25
CA ALA A 186 5.66 1.42 -3.48
C ALA A 186 6.28 0.75 -2.24
N ILE A 187 7.20 1.45 -1.55
CA ILE A 187 7.82 0.95 -0.30
C ILE A 187 6.76 0.74 0.78
N SER A 188 5.87 1.72 0.97
CA SER A 188 4.82 1.64 1.98
C SER A 188 3.83 0.51 1.69
N ALA A 189 3.38 0.38 0.45
CA ALA A 189 2.50 -0.69 0.02
C ALA A 189 3.15 -2.07 0.22
N SER A 190 4.46 -2.20 -0.05
CA SER A 190 5.18 -3.46 0.14
C SER A 190 5.28 -3.85 1.62
N VAL A 191 5.64 -2.91 2.49
CA VAL A 191 5.74 -3.19 3.93
C VAL A 191 4.36 -3.49 4.52
N LEU A 192 3.32 -2.72 4.17
CA LEU A 192 1.95 -3.01 4.58
C LEU A 192 1.50 -4.39 4.10
N SER A 193 1.75 -4.73 2.83
CA SER A 193 1.40 -6.04 2.29
C SER A 193 2.09 -7.20 3.01
N SER A 194 3.33 -7.00 3.46
CA SER A 194 4.07 -8.02 4.21
C SER A 194 3.56 -8.20 5.64
N THR A 195 2.87 -7.22 6.20
CA THR A 195 2.40 -7.24 7.59
C THR A 195 0.91 -7.56 7.73
N ILE A 196 0.07 -6.99 6.88
CA ILE A 196 -1.39 -7.17 6.94
C ILE A 196 -1.97 -7.93 5.73
N GLY A 197 -1.11 -8.27 4.76
CA GLY A 197 -1.50 -8.92 3.51
C GLY A 197 -1.85 -7.94 2.38
N VAL A 198 -1.63 -8.41 1.15
CA VAL A 198 -1.85 -7.60 -0.07
C VAL A 198 -3.32 -7.17 -0.19
N LEU A 199 -4.26 -8.09 0.07
CA LEU A 199 -5.70 -7.82 -0.08
C LEU A 199 -6.21 -6.76 0.90
N ALA A 200 -5.77 -6.83 2.18
CA ALA A 200 -6.13 -5.81 3.17
C ALA A 200 -5.53 -4.45 2.80
N THR A 201 -4.28 -4.43 2.33
CA THR A 201 -3.60 -3.20 1.91
C THR A 201 -4.35 -2.52 0.77
N HIS A 202 -4.93 -3.25 -0.18
CA HIS A 202 -5.79 -2.71 -1.23
C HIS A 202 -6.94 -1.87 -0.67
N VAL A 203 -7.67 -2.43 0.27
CA VAL A 203 -8.84 -1.76 0.85
C VAL A 203 -8.42 -0.56 1.69
N VAL A 204 -7.40 -0.72 2.51
CA VAL A 204 -7.00 0.29 3.50
C VAL A 204 -6.32 1.50 2.86
N LEU A 205 -5.58 1.35 1.77
CA LEU A 205 -4.95 2.49 1.10
C LEU A 205 -5.95 3.44 0.43
N SER A 206 -7.09 2.93 -0.03
CA SER A 206 -8.10 3.73 -0.73
C SER A 206 -9.11 4.39 0.20
N VAL A 207 -9.47 3.73 1.31
CA VAL A 207 -10.60 4.14 2.15
C VAL A 207 -10.41 5.48 2.86
N PRO A 208 -9.28 5.78 3.54
CA PRO A 208 -9.12 7.07 4.21
C PRO A 208 -9.17 8.25 3.23
N GLY A 209 -8.58 8.09 2.04
CA GLY A 209 -8.67 9.07 0.97
C GLY A 209 -10.11 9.32 0.51
N PHE A 210 -10.91 8.25 0.40
CA PHE A 210 -12.34 8.35 0.06
C PHE A 210 -13.14 9.07 1.16
N LEU A 211 -12.85 8.78 2.44
CA LEU A 211 -13.52 9.42 3.58
C LEU A 211 -13.27 10.94 3.60
N ILE A 212 -12.03 11.38 3.29
CA ILE A 212 -11.69 12.82 3.28
C ILE A 212 -12.49 13.60 2.26
N LEU A 213 -12.72 13.08 1.08
CA LEU A 213 -13.43 13.75 0.00
C LEU A 213 -14.85 14.18 0.43
N LYS A 214 -15.39 13.56 1.48
CA LYS A 214 -16.75 13.85 2.01
C LYS A 214 -16.76 14.72 3.27
N PHE A 215 -15.69 14.68 4.11
CA PHE A 215 -15.68 15.30 5.44
C PHE A 215 -14.88 16.58 5.52
N SER A 216 -15.03 17.63 4.91
CA SER A 216 -14.47 18.95 5.19
C SER A 216 -12.98 19.23 4.90
N LYS A 217 -12.74 20.26 4.15
CA LYS A 217 -11.43 20.76 3.71
C LYS A 217 -10.45 21.19 4.83
N ARG A 218 -10.93 21.46 6.06
CA ARG A 218 -10.09 21.98 7.16
C ARG A 218 -9.39 20.94 8.03
N LEU A 219 -9.91 19.72 8.08
CA LEU A 219 -9.41 18.63 8.97
C LEU A 219 -8.76 17.48 8.19
N SER A 220 -8.42 17.69 6.92
CA SER A 220 -8.10 16.58 6.02
C SER A 220 -6.93 15.70 6.48
N ILE A 221 -5.79 16.27 6.88
CA ILE A 221 -4.60 15.48 7.26
C ILE A 221 -4.83 14.72 8.57
N ALA A 222 -5.21 15.41 9.63
CA ALA A 222 -5.44 14.78 10.93
C ALA A 222 -6.57 13.73 10.86
N PHE A 223 -7.62 14.00 10.10
CA PHE A 223 -8.73 13.08 9.90
C PHE A 223 -8.29 11.81 9.16
N THR A 224 -7.37 11.91 8.19
CA THR A 224 -6.82 10.73 7.50
C THR A 224 -6.08 9.83 8.47
N TYR A 225 -5.20 10.38 9.29
CA TYR A 225 -4.49 9.60 10.29
C TYR A 225 -5.43 8.96 11.30
N LEU A 226 -6.38 9.74 11.82
CA LEU A 226 -7.33 9.24 12.80
C LEU A 226 -8.19 8.11 12.22
N SER A 227 -8.73 8.30 11.01
CA SER A 227 -9.55 7.27 10.35
C SER A 227 -8.74 6.02 10.01
N SER A 228 -7.51 6.18 9.50
CA SER A 228 -6.63 5.05 9.18
C SER A 228 -6.29 4.22 10.42
N VAL A 229 -5.86 4.87 11.50
CA VAL A 229 -5.54 4.19 12.76
C VAL A 229 -6.77 3.53 13.36
N SER A 230 -7.93 4.22 13.35
CA SER A 230 -9.19 3.65 13.85
C SER A 230 -9.62 2.42 13.05
N ILE A 231 -9.55 2.45 11.72
CA ILE A 231 -9.88 1.31 10.87
C ILE A 231 -8.98 0.12 11.20
N MET A 232 -7.67 0.36 11.37
CA MET A 232 -6.73 -0.71 11.67
C MET A 232 -7.00 -1.32 13.06
N ILE A 233 -7.15 -0.50 14.10
CA ILE A 233 -7.38 -0.98 15.47
C ILE A 233 -8.72 -1.72 15.56
N LEU A 234 -9.80 -1.13 15.04
CA LEU A 234 -11.12 -1.75 15.05
C LEU A 234 -11.16 -3.02 14.19
N GLY A 235 -10.41 -3.04 13.08
CA GLY A 235 -10.28 -4.21 12.23
C GLY A 235 -9.60 -5.38 12.94
N TYR A 236 -8.51 -5.15 13.64
CA TYR A 236 -7.84 -6.16 14.46
C TYR A 236 -8.73 -6.64 15.62
N TYR A 237 -9.46 -5.72 16.25
CA TYR A 237 -10.42 -6.07 17.29
C TYR A 237 -11.56 -6.96 16.75
N LEU A 238 -12.17 -6.57 15.64
CA LEU A 238 -13.23 -7.35 14.99
C LEU A 238 -12.72 -8.72 14.53
N ALA A 239 -11.51 -8.78 13.98
CA ALA A 239 -10.87 -10.03 13.60
C ALA A 239 -10.72 -10.99 14.79
N SER A 240 -10.30 -10.46 15.95
CA SER A 240 -10.18 -11.27 17.18
C SER A 240 -11.53 -11.77 17.69
N LEU A 241 -12.60 -10.98 17.58
CA LEU A 241 -13.95 -11.37 17.97
C LEU A 241 -14.53 -12.47 17.06
N LEU A 242 -14.29 -12.35 15.75
CA LEU A 242 -14.85 -13.27 14.76
C LEU A 242 -13.94 -14.48 14.48
N SER A 243 -12.77 -14.55 15.11
CA SER A 243 -11.75 -15.59 14.86
C SER A 243 -11.37 -15.69 13.37
N ILE A 244 -11.27 -14.54 12.68
CA ILE A 244 -10.84 -14.42 11.28
C ILE A 244 -9.47 -13.75 11.19
N PRO A 245 -8.76 -13.86 10.04
CA PRO A 245 -7.51 -13.14 9.84
C PRO A 245 -7.66 -11.63 9.99
N PRO A 246 -6.64 -10.90 10.50
CA PRO A 246 -6.67 -9.45 10.64
C PRO A 246 -7.03 -8.71 9.35
N SER A 247 -6.57 -9.22 8.20
CA SER A 247 -6.93 -8.71 6.86
C SER A 247 -8.44 -8.67 6.62
N GLY A 248 -9.16 -9.72 7.04
CA GLY A 248 -10.62 -9.81 6.92
C GLY A 248 -11.33 -8.79 7.83
N GLY A 249 -10.89 -8.66 9.09
CA GLY A 249 -11.46 -7.69 10.03
C GLY A 249 -11.26 -6.25 9.57
N VAL A 250 -10.06 -5.92 9.10
CA VAL A 250 -9.74 -4.59 8.54
C VAL A 250 -10.59 -4.30 7.30
N GLY A 251 -10.76 -5.29 6.41
CA GLY A 251 -11.63 -5.18 5.24
C GLY A 251 -13.08 -4.89 5.60
N LEU A 252 -13.65 -5.62 6.58
CA LEU A 252 -15.03 -5.42 7.04
C LEU A 252 -15.24 -4.02 7.63
N VAL A 253 -14.36 -3.57 8.52
CA VAL A 253 -14.43 -2.20 9.10
C VAL A 253 -14.32 -1.14 8.01
N SER A 254 -13.46 -1.34 7.02
CA SER A 254 -13.31 -0.43 5.89
C SER A 254 -14.59 -0.32 5.06
N ILE A 255 -15.24 -1.44 4.76
CA ILE A 255 -16.53 -1.47 4.05
C ILE A 255 -17.61 -0.74 4.84
N ILE A 256 -17.71 -1.01 6.14
CA ILE A 256 -18.68 -0.33 7.02
C ILE A 256 -18.44 1.17 7.04
N ALA A 257 -17.17 1.61 7.12
CA ALA A 257 -16.81 3.02 7.09
C ALA A 257 -17.23 3.71 5.77
N VAL A 258 -16.98 3.06 4.63
CA VAL A 258 -17.39 3.58 3.31
C VAL A 258 -18.91 3.64 3.19
N LEU A 259 -19.62 2.56 3.57
CA LEU A 259 -21.08 2.54 3.53
C LEU A 259 -21.68 3.62 4.44
N GLY A 260 -21.13 3.81 5.63
CA GLY A 260 -21.55 4.91 6.52
C GLY A 260 -21.44 6.28 5.85
N VAL A 261 -20.35 6.52 5.13
CA VAL A 261 -20.17 7.79 4.40
C VAL A 261 -21.09 7.92 3.20
N VAL A 262 -21.34 6.83 2.47
CA VAL A 262 -22.26 6.84 1.33
C VAL A 262 -23.70 7.15 1.78
N VAL A 263 -24.13 6.56 2.89
CA VAL A 263 -25.51 6.72 3.41
C VAL A 263 -25.71 8.06 4.12
N TYR A 264 -24.76 8.45 4.98
CA TYR A 264 -24.91 9.65 5.84
C TYR A 264 -24.09 10.84 5.37
N GLY A 265 -23.18 10.68 4.41
CA GLY A 265 -22.38 11.76 3.87
C GLY A 265 -23.25 12.80 3.17
N ARG A 266 -23.15 14.07 3.59
CA ARG A 266 -23.84 15.17 2.93
C ARG A 266 -23.44 15.24 1.45
N ARG A 267 -24.44 15.35 0.57
CA ARG A 267 -24.20 15.70 -0.83
C ARG A 267 -23.75 17.18 -0.85
N TYR A 268 -22.50 17.42 -1.16
CA TYR A 268 -22.01 18.76 -1.50
C TYR A 268 -21.89 18.86 -3.01
#